data_a5931434dbd6eb63d3cd6ff8137b1408
#
_entry.id   a5931434dbd6eb63d3cd6ff8137b1408
#
_cell.length_a   1.000
_cell.length_b   1.000
_cell.length_c   1.000
_cell.angle_alpha   90.00
_cell.angle_beta   90.00
_cell.angle_gamma   90.00
#
_symmetry.space_group_name_H-M   'P 1'
#
loop_
_entity.id
_entity.type
_entity.pdbx_description
1 polymer ?
#
loop_
_entity_poly.entity_id
_entity_poly.type
_entity_poly.pdbx_seq_one_letter_code
_entity_poly.pdbx_strand_id
1 'polypeptide(L)'
;MKITQISVFLENRQGRLYDVCSLLGNNNVNIRALTIAETESFGVLRIVVDKSELAIRLLRDNHFVANFTDVIAIEVPDKPGGLASILKVLAENDVNIEYMYGFVEKFSDKALLVMRFEDTDFAQQILAKHNVRVVAEKDIEGL
;
A
#
# COMPACT_ATOMS: atom_id res chain seq x y z
N MET A 1 13.70 -2.40 -3.13
CA MET A 1 13.02 -1.12 -3.41
C MET A 1 11.72 -1.05 -2.63
N LYS A 2 11.71 -0.24 -1.60
CA LYS A 2 10.53 -0.06 -0.77
C LYS A 2 9.74 1.15 -1.24
N ILE A 3 8.43 1.11 -1.03
CA ILE A 3 7.59 2.28 -1.25
C ILE A 3 7.00 2.72 0.08
N THR A 4 6.51 3.95 0.12
CA THR A 4 5.99 4.55 1.35
C THR A 4 4.47 4.42 1.38
N GLN A 5 3.98 3.78 2.45
CA GLN A 5 2.58 3.75 2.80
C GLN A 5 2.34 4.70 3.97
N ILE A 6 1.20 5.38 3.98
CA ILE A 6 0.75 6.13 5.14
C ILE A 6 -0.34 5.33 5.84
N SER A 7 -0.14 5.09 7.13
CA SER A 7 -1.15 4.47 8.00
C SER A 7 -1.80 5.56 8.82
N VAL A 8 -3.13 5.68 8.72
CA VAL A 8 -3.92 6.71 9.40
C VAL A 8 -4.88 6.02 10.35
N PHE A 9 -4.84 6.40 11.62
CA PHE A 9 -5.79 5.89 12.61
C PHE A 9 -7.06 6.73 12.56
N LEU A 10 -8.19 6.07 12.30
CA LEU A 10 -9.49 6.72 12.21
C LEU A 10 -10.43 6.20 13.29
N GLU A 11 -11.20 7.10 13.88
CA GLU A 11 -12.34 6.71 14.69
C GLU A 11 -13.37 6.05 13.76
N ASN A 12 -13.97 4.94 14.21
CA ASN A 12 -15.00 4.27 13.44
C ASN A 12 -16.32 5.04 13.58
N ARG A 13 -16.43 6.14 12.87
CA ARG A 13 -17.65 6.96 12.82
C ARG A 13 -17.86 7.53 11.44
N GLN A 14 -19.10 7.82 11.14
CA GLN A 14 -19.53 8.36 9.86
C GLN A 14 -18.76 9.64 9.50
N GLY A 15 -18.28 9.71 8.26
CA GLY A 15 -17.64 10.90 7.71
C GLY A 15 -16.13 10.99 7.91
N ARG A 16 -15.51 10.15 8.75
CA ARG A 16 -14.05 10.26 9.00
C ARG A 16 -13.23 9.88 7.76
N LEU A 17 -13.63 8.85 7.05
CA LEU A 17 -12.94 8.49 5.80
C LEU A 17 -13.10 9.59 4.74
N TYR A 18 -14.29 10.17 4.64
CA TYR A 18 -14.52 11.30 3.73
C TYR A 18 -13.62 12.48 4.10
N ASP A 19 -13.47 12.79 5.38
CA ASP A 19 -12.63 13.89 5.84
C ASP A 19 -11.18 13.75 5.35
N VAL A 20 -10.62 12.55 5.46
CA VAL A 20 -9.26 12.27 4.98
C VAL A 20 -9.17 12.43 3.47
N CYS A 21 -10.06 11.78 2.75
CA CYS A 21 -10.02 11.82 1.28
C CYS A 21 -10.26 13.23 0.73
N SER A 22 -11.15 13.98 1.36
CA SER A 22 -11.44 15.36 0.99
C SER A 22 -10.23 16.27 1.25
N LEU A 23 -9.59 16.13 2.40
CA LEU A 23 -8.39 16.89 2.74
C LEU A 23 -7.29 16.68 1.69
N LEU A 24 -7.02 15.43 1.36
CA LEU A 24 -5.98 15.09 0.39
C LEU A 24 -6.36 15.58 -1.02
N GLY A 25 -7.59 15.33 -1.44
CA GLY A 25 -8.07 15.75 -2.76
C GLY A 25 -8.06 17.26 -2.96
N ASN A 26 -8.44 18.02 -1.94
CA ASN A 26 -8.45 19.49 -1.99
C ASN A 26 -7.04 20.08 -2.08
N ASN A 27 -6.02 19.29 -1.74
CA ASN A 27 -4.62 19.69 -1.82
C ASN A 27 -3.89 18.99 -2.95
N ASN A 28 -4.62 18.45 -3.90
CA ASN A 28 -4.09 17.83 -5.12
C ASN A 28 -3.20 16.62 -4.85
N VAL A 29 -3.51 15.85 -3.81
CA VAL A 29 -2.87 14.58 -3.51
C VAL A 29 -3.77 13.46 -4.02
N ASN A 30 -3.24 12.60 -4.88
CA ASN A 30 -3.98 11.50 -5.46
C ASN A 30 -3.68 10.17 -4.75
N ILE A 31 -4.74 9.45 -4.41
CA ILE A 31 -4.63 8.14 -3.76
C ILE A 31 -4.48 7.07 -4.83
N ARG A 32 -3.38 6.34 -4.78
CA ARG A 32 -3.05 5.27 -5.74
C ARG A 32 -3.54 3.90 -5.27
N ALA A 33 -3.53 3.67 -3.98
CA ALA A 33 -4.01 2.44 -3.37
C ALA A 33 -4.53 2.74 -1.98
N LEU A 34 -5.53 1.99 -1.55
CA LEU A 34 -6.08 2.15 -0.21
C LEU A 34 -6.74 0.87 0.28
N THR A 35 -6.72 0.71 1.58
CA THR A 35 -7.52 -0.29 2.29
C THR A 35 -7.82 0.21 3.68
N ILE A 36 -8.90 -0.26 4.26
CA ILE A 36 -9.25 0.04 5.64
C ILE A 36 -9.50 -1.26 6.38
N ALA A 37 -8.86 -1.41 7.55
CA ALA A 37 -9.05 -2.53 8.43
C ALA A 37 -9.75 -2.03 9.69
N GLU A 38 -10.88 -2.64 10.04
CA GLU A 38 -11.74 -2.19 11.12
C GLU A 38 -11.59 -3.00 12.38
N THR A 39 -11.67 -2.31 13.51
CA THR A 39 -12.06 -2.88 14.81
C THR A 39 -13.36 -2.20 15.23
N GLU A 40 -13.91 -2.56 16.39
CA GLU A 40 -15.19 -1.97 16.85
C GLU A 40 -15.15 -0.44 16.97
N SER A 41 -14.06 0.12 17.48
CA SER A 41 -13.95 1.55 17.78
C SER A 41 -13.06 2.32 16.83
N PHE A 42 -12.14 1.66 16.16
CA PHE A 42 -11.14 2.29 15.31
C PHE A 42 -10.99 1.57 13.99
N GLY A 43 -10.48 2.29 13.01
CA GLY A 43 -10.00 1.72 11.77
C GLY A 43 -8.57 2.17 11.51
N VAL A 44 -7.85 1.38 10.75
CA VAL A 44 -6.56 1.78 10.20
C VAL A 44 -6.72 1.91 8.71
N LEU A 45 -6.64 3.13 8.22
CA LEU A 45 -6.62 3.42 6.78
C LEU A 45 -5.17 3.34 6.32
N ARG A 46 -4.92 2.50 5.32
CA ARG A 46 -3.60 2.40 4.69
C ARG A 46 -3.72 2.94 3.28
N ILE A 47 -2.89 3.92 2.95
CA ILE A 47 -2.91 4.58 1.64
C ILE A 47 -1.51 4.67 1.06
N VAL A 48 -1.46 4.57 -0.27
CA VAL A 48 -0.28 4.93 -1.07
C VAL A 48 -0.71 6.09 -1.95
N VAL A 49 0.04 7.17 -1.91
CA VAL A 49 -0.29 8.41 -2.60
C VAL A 49 0.87 8.86 -3.48
N ASP A 50 0.61 9.80 -4.37
CA ASP A 50 1.64 10.36 -5.25
C ASP A 50 2.58 11.35 -4.55
N LYS A 51 2.14 11.98 -3.46
CA LYS A 51 2.88 13.02 -2.72
C LYS A 51 2.86 12.72 -1.23
N SER A 52 3.60 11.69 -0.83
CA SER A 52 3.55 11.17 0.55
C SER A 52 3.99 12.18 1.60
N GLU A 53 5.04 12.96 1.34
CA GLU A 53 5.53 13.98 2.28
C GLU A 53 4.47 15.06 2.53
N LEU A 54 3.84 15.55 1.47
CA LEU A 54 2.76 16.53 1.60
C LEU A 54 1.57 15.92 2.33
N ALA A 55 1.19 14.71 1.96
CA ALA A 55 0.03 14.04 2.56
C ALA A 55 0.16 13.85 4.06
N ILE A 56 1.32 13.38 4.53
CA ILE A 56 1.49 13.14 5.97
C ILE A 56 1.49 14.46 6.75
N ARG A 57 2.05 15.51 6.18
CA ARG A 57 2.03 16.83 6.79
C ARG A 57 0.61 17.36 6.91
N LEU A 58 -0.18 17.28 5.85
CA LEU A 58 -1.59 17.69 5.85
C LEU A 58 -2.40 16.93 6.90
N LEU A 59 -2.21 15.63 6.97
CA LEU A 59 -2.92 14.79 7.94
C LEU A 59 -2.57 15.17 9.37
N ARG A 60 -1.29 15.31 9.67
CA ARG A 60 -0.84 15.67 11.03
C ARG A 60 -1.27 17.08 11.41
N ASP A 61 -1.21 18.04 10.49
CA ASP A 61 -1.64 19.42 10.74
C ASP A 61 -3.14 19.50 11.01
N ASN A 62 -3.92 18.54 10.53
CA ASN A 62 -5.36 18.45 10.76
C ASN A 62 -5.73 17.44 11.85
N HIS A 63 -4.76 17.11 12.73
CA HIS A 63 -4.93 16.30 13.93
C HIS A 63 -5.25 14.83 13.68
N PHE A 64 -4.91 14.30 12.51
CA PHE A 64 -4.95 12.86 12.29
C PHE A 64 -3.65 12.23 12.77
N VAL A 65 -3.77 11.06 13.38
CA VAL A 65 -2.60 10.25 13.75
C VAL A 65 -2.17 9.47 12.51
N ALA A 66 -1.03 9.83 11.94
CA ALA A 66 -0.55 9.25 10.69
C ALA A 66 0.93 8.95 10.77
N ASN A 67 1.34 7.80 10.22
CA ASN A 67 2.73 7.35 10.22
C ASN A 67 3.10 6.74 8.87
N PHE A 68 4.38 6.83 8.53
CA PHE A 68 4.95 6.11 7.39
C PHE A 68 5.23 4.65 7.73
N THR A 69 5.01 3.78 6.76
CA THR A 69 5.34 2.36 6.83
C THR A 69 5.95 1.93 5.51
N ASP A 70 7.05 1.20 5.57
CA ASP A 70 7.66 0.64 4.36
C ASP A 70 6.88 -0.58 3.89
N VAL A 71 6.51 -0.57 2.62
CA VAL A 71 5.82 -1.68 1.97
C VAL A 71 6.47 -1.95 0.61
N ILE A 72 6.09 -3.05 -0.03
CA ILE A 72 6.57 -3.40 -1.35
C ILE A 72 5.40 -3.45 -2.31
N ALA A 73 5.57 -2.85 -3.49
CA ALA A 73 4.62 -2.95 -4.59
C ALA A 73 5.15 -3.94 -5.61
N ILE A 74 4.35 -4.95 -5.95
CA ILE A 74 4.74 -5.99 -6.90
C ILE A 74 3.78 -6.07 -8.06
N GLU A 75 4.32 -6.42 -9.24
CA GLU A 75 3.51 -6.77 -10.40
C GLU A 75 3.06 -8.22 -10.30
N VAL A 76 1.79 -8.45 -10.58
CA VAL A 76 1.17 -9.77 -10.56
C VAL A 76 0.50 -10.01 -11.90
N PRO A 77 0.72 -11.16 -12.57
CA PRO A 77 -0.02 -11.47 -13.78
C PRO A 77 -1.53 -11.42 -13.51
N ASP A 78 -2.23 -10.59 -14.27
CA ASP A 78 -3.68 -10.42 -14.11
C ASP A 78 -4.43 -11.54 -14.85
N LYS A 79 -4.34 -12.73 -14.31
CA LYS A 79 -4.96 -13.95 -14.85
C LYS A 79 -5.19 -14.96 -13.73
N PRO A 80 -6.08 -15.95 -13.93
CA PRO A 80 -6.26 -16.99 -12.94
C PRO A 80 -4.93 -17.65 -12.55
N GLY A 81 -4.68 -17.75 -11.26
CA GLY A 81 -3.45 -18.34 -10.71
C GLY A 81 -2.25 -17.39 -10.66
N GLY A 82 -2.36 -16.16 -11.20
CA GLY A 82 -1.24 -15.21 -11.18
C GLY A 82 -0.77 -14.88 -9.78
N LEU A 83 -1.68 -14.52 -8.89
CA LEU A 83 -1.35 -14.26 -7.50
C LEU A 83 -0.87 -15.51 -6.78
N ALA A 84 -1.53 -16.64 -7.01
CA ALA A 84 -1.17 -17.90 -6.36
C ALA A 84 0.28 -18.31 -6.66
N SER A 85 0.77 -18.08 -7.87
CA SER A 85 2.15 -18.41 -8.22
C SER A 85 3.18 -17.60 -7.42
N ILE A 86 2.89 -16.33 -7.14
CA ILE A 86 3.76 -15.50 -6.32
C ILE A 86 3.66 -15.89 -4.84
N LEU A 87 2.46 -16.13 -4.35
CA LEU A 87 2.25 -16.57 -2.96
C LEU A 87 2.93 -17.92 -2.69
N LYS A 88 2.99 -18.81 -3.69
CA LYS A 88 3.70 -20.08 -3.58
C LYS A 88 5.19 -19.86 -3.33
N VAL A 89 5.82 -18.97 -4.09
CA VAL A 89 7.23 -18.62 -3.90
C VAL A 89 7.48 -18.12 -2.48
N LEU A 90 6.63 -17.24 -2.00
CA LEU A 90 6.77 -16.68 -0.66
C LEU A 90 6.57 -17.75 0.42
N ALA A 91 5.56 -18.59 0.27
CA ALA A 91 5.27 -19.66 1.23
C ALA A 91 6.39 -20.71 1.30
N GLU A 92 6.94 -21.09 0.16
CA GLU A 92 8.05 -22.07 0.09
C GLU A 92 9.35 -21.54 0.69
N ASN A 93 9.49 -20.23 0.83
CA ASN A 93 10.66 -19.57 1.41
C ASN A 93 10.39 -18.99 2.79
N ASP A 94 9.31 -19.41 3.44
CA ASP A 94 8.95 -19.02 4.81
C ASP A 94 8.80 -17.50 4.99
N VAL A 95 8.30 -16.83 3.96
CA VAL A 95 8.04 -15.39 4.02
C VAL A 95 6.60 -15.16 4.48
N ASN A 96 6.44 -14.46 5.60
CA ASN A 96 5.13 -14.14 6.14
C ASN A 96 4.62 -12.79 5.64
N ILE A 97 3.41 -12.79 5.06
CA ILE A 97 2.73 -11.58 4.63
C ILE A 97 1.80 -11.13 5.76
N GLU A 98 1.99 -9.91 6.24
CA GLU A 98 1.13 -9.36 7.28
C GLU A 98 -0.21 -8.88 6.73
N TYR A 99 -0.18 -8.21 5.57
CA TYR A 99 -1.38 -7.80 4.83
C TYR A 99 -1.02 -7.40 3.40
N MET A 100 -2.04 -7.30 2.56
CA MET A 100 -1.88 -6.91 1.17
C MET A 100 -3.16 -6.25 0.64
N TYR A 101 -3.02 -5.41 -0.38
CA TYR A 101 -4.15 -4.78 -1.05
C TYR A 101 -3.76 -4.33 -2.46
N GLY A 102 -4.76 -4.09 -3.30
CA GLY A 102 -4.54 -3.72 -4.69
C GLY A 102 -4.46 -2.22 -4.94
N PHE A 103 -3.81 -1.85 -6.04
CA PHE A 103 -3.86 -0.49 -6.55
C PHE A 103 -5.20 -0.25 -7.25
N VAL A 104 -5.63 1.01 -7.26
CA VAL A 104 -6.86 1.44 -7.94
C VAL A 104 -6.72 1.31 -9.45
N GLU A 105 -5.54 1.65 -9.97
CA GLU A 105 -5.23 1.62 -11.39
C GLU A 105 -4.32 0.45 -11.73
N LYS A 106 -4.48 -0.09 -12.94
CA LYS A 106 -3.55 -1.10 -13.45
C LYS A 106 -2.24 -0.46 -13.84
N PHE A 107 -1.17 -1.16 -13.56
CA PHE A 107 0.16 -0.81 -14.03
C PHE A 107 0.48 -1.70 -15.24
N SER A 108 0.32 -1.15 -16.46
CA SER A 108 0.37 -1.88 -17.72
C SER A 108 -0.75 -2.94 -17.83
N ASP A 109 -0.46 -4.13 -18.32
CA ASP A 109 -1.40 -5.25 -18.43
C ASP A 109 -1.38 -6.17 -17.20
N LYS A 110 -0.68 -5.76 -16.14
CA LYS A 110 -0.54 -6.53 -14.92
C LYS A 110 -1.24 -5.83 -13.76
N ALA A 111 -1.64 -6.60 -12.77
CA ALA A 111 -2.12 -6.05 -11.52
C ALA A 111 -0.94 -5.58 -10.67
N LEU A 112 -1.17 -4.56 -9.88
CA LEU A 112 -0.17 -4.04 -8.95
C LEU A 112 -0.70 -4.18 -7.53
N LEU A 113 0.06 -4.88 -6.68
CA LEU A 113 -0.33 -5.14 -5.30
C LEU A 113 0.69 -4.56 -4.32
N VAL A 114 0.17 -4.01 -3.24
CA VAL A 114 0.97 -3.59 -2.08
C VAL A 114 1.03 -4.77 -1.11
N MET A 115 2.23 -5.09 -0.63
CA MET A 115 2.41 -6.12 0.38
C MET A 115 3.25 -5.61 1.54
N ARG A 116 2.81 -5.88 2.75
CA ARG A 116 3.57 -5.66 3.98
C ARG A 116 4.04 -7.00 4.50
N PHE A 117 5.33 -7.10 4.74
CA PHE A 117 5.97 -8.32 5.23
C PHE A 117 6.48 -8.14 6.65
N GLU A 118 6.57 -9.24 7.38
CA GLU A 118 7.21 -9.27 8.69
C GLU A 118 8.69 -8.88 8.58
N ASP A 119 9.38 -9.42 7.57
CA ASP A 119 10.77 -9.07 7.24
C ASP A 119 10.83 -8.60 5.78
N THR A 120 10.78 -7.28 5.60
CA THR A 120 10.72 -6.66 4.27
C THR A 120 11.98 -6.92 3.46
N ASP A 121 13.15 -6.83 4.08
CA ASP A 121 14.43 -7.02 3.36
C ASP A 121 14.58 -8.46 2.87
N PHE A 122 14.23 -9.44 3.70
CA PHE A 122 14.25 -10.83 3.29
C PHE A 122 13.26 -11.10 2.17
N ALA A 123 12.05 -10.56 2.28
CA ALA A 123 11.04 -10.71 1.23
C ALA A 123 11.52 -10.14 -0.11
N GLN A 124 12.18 -8.98 -0.11
CA GLN A 124 12.75 -8.41 -1.33
C GLN A 124 13.79 -9.32 -1.98
N GLN A 125 14.65 -9.95 -1.17
CA GLN A 125 15.66 -10.89 -1.67
C GLN A 125 15.00 -12.09 -2.36
N ILE A 126 13.98 -12.66 -1.74
CA ILE A 126 13.27 -13.82 -2.28
C ILE A 126 12.54 -13.44 -3.58
N LEU A 127 11.86 -12.32 -3.60
CA LEU A 127 11.15 -11.85 -4.80
C LEU A 127 12.11 -11.61 -5.96
N ALA A 128 13.24 -10.96 -5.71
CA ALA A 128 14.26 -10.70 -6.72
C ALA A 128 14.85 -11.99 -7.27
N LYS A 129 15.13 -12.96 -6.40
CA LYS A 129 15.70 -14.27 -6.78
C LYS A 129 14.75 -15.03 -7.72
N HIS A 130 13.45 -14.85 -7.58
CA HIS A 130 12.44 -15.53 -8.41
C HIS A 130 11.88 -14.65 -9.53
N ASN A 131 12.58 -13.55 -9.85
CA ASN A 131 12.24 -12.65 -10.96
C ASN A 131 10.84 -12.01 -10.85
N VAL A 132 10.36 -11.82 -9.64
CA VAL A 132 9.13 -11.06 -9.40
C VAL A 132 9.48 -9.58 -9.42
N ARG A 133 8.81 -8.82 -10.28
CA ARG A 133 9.10 -7.40 -10.41
C ARG A 133 8.58 -6.61 -9.24
N VAL A 134 9.49 -5.90 -8.58
CA VAL A 134 9.18 -4.93 -7.52
C VAL A 134 9.20 -3.54 -8.14
N VAL A 135 8.13 -2.79 -7.93
CA VAL A 135 7.95 -1.47 -8.55
C VAL A 135 8.52 -0.38 -7.65
N ALA A 136 9.28 0.54 -8.24
CA ALA A 136 9.90 1.63 -7.51
C ALA A 136 8.90 2.74 -7.20
N GLU A 137 9.16 3.52 -6.15
CA GLU A 137 8.28 4.61 -5.73
C GLU A 137 8.07 5.66 -6.84
N LYS A 138 9.11 5.98 -7.59
CA LYS A 138 9.01 6.92 -8.70
C LYS A 138 8.01 6.48 -9.78
N ASP A 139 7.86 5.18 -9.99
CA ASP A 139 6.90 4.65 -10.96
C ASP A 139 5.46 4.80 -10.45
N ILE A 140 5.28 4.75 -9.15
CA ILE A 140 3.99 4.95 -8.50
C ILE A 140 3.60 6.42 -8.52
N GLU A 141 4.53 7.32 -8.27
CA GLU A 141 4.28 8.76 -8.32
C GLU A 141 3.85 9.20 -9.72
N GLY A 142 4.37 8.56 -10.76
CA GLY A 142 4.08 8.88 -12.16
C GLY A 142 2.82 8.24 -12.74
N LEU A 143 2.09 7.46 -11.97
CA LEU A 143 0.86 6.80 -12.45
C LEU A 143 -0.25 7.79 -12.82
#